data_a1ed411f90c5521ffa4c0f944d6ea92d
#
_entry.id   a1ed411f90c5521ffa4c0f944d6ea92d
#
_cell.length_a   1.000
_cell.length_b   1.000
_cell.length_c   1.000
_cell.angle_alpha   90.00
_cell.angle_beta   90.00
_cell.angle_gamma   90.00
#
_symmetry.space_group_name_H-M   'P 1'
#
loop_
_entity.id
_entity.type
_entity.pdbx_description
1 polymer ?
#
loop_
_entity_poly.entity_id
_entity_poly.type
_entity_poly.pdbx_seq_one_letter_code
_entity_poly.pdbx_strand_id
1 'polypeptide(L)'
;MKASNETKQKVISDLIKTAAGRAKLAASMVQPLRFRRDYTSIGRKTFLVEALPDGALPIYDKDPKATAYVVGEEGENILAIQKPKRVIFPLFEIASNPEIPLTQVKERRFDLIERAQDLAKSEIQAEEDGRVFEIMDAIAGAATDDGITNPDIPVVAPITPSVLADSYADIERHDLRVAKVFANAKDYSDIRKWGRDVLDIETQQTLLKTGLLAYLWGAQILVSRRVPVNHLYTCCEAEMFGRIPVRTELTVLSADDPKARTIGFSIFENIGIGAHNPAGLSRLVVAR
;
A
#
# COMPACT_ATOMS: atom_id res chain seq x y z
N MET A 1 28.61 19.03 0.59
CA MET A 1 30.02 18.86 0.16
C MET A 1 30.52 17.50 0.60
N LYS A 2 30.69 16.53 -0.30
CA LYS A 2 31.27 15.21 0.06
C LYS A 2 32.77 15.41 0.30
N ALA A 3 33.25 15.15 1.53
CA ALA A 3 34.66 15.18 1.84
C ALA A 3 35.45 14.21 0.94
N SER A 4 36.60 14.66 0.42
CA SER A 4 37.49 13.84 -0.41
C SER A 4 37.90 12.57 0.36
N ASN A 5 38.08 11.45 -0.34
CA ASN A 5 38.49 10.20 0.26
C ASN A 5 39.80 10.32 1.04
N GLU A 6 40.74 11.18 0.62
CA GLU A 6 41.98 11.49 1.32
C GLU A 6 41.73 12.18 2.67
N THR A 7 40.77 13.10 2.74
CA THR A 7 40.39 13.77 4.00
C THR A 7 39.79 12.77 4.99
N LYS A 8 38.99 11.82 4.51
CA LYS A 8 38.41 10.75 5.34
C LYS A 8 39.47 9.81 5.88
N GLN A 9 40.41 9.41 5.04
CA GLN A 9 41.54 8.54 5.44
C GLN A 9 42.44 9.20 6.49
N LYS A 10 42.72 10.51 6.35
CA LYS A 10 43.53 11.26 7.31
C LYS A 10 42.82 11.36 8.67
N VAL A 11 41.52 11.65 8.70
CA VAL A 11 40.73 11.68 9.94
C VAL A 11 40.70 10.30 10.62
N ILE A 12 40.52 9.22 9.87
CA ILE A 12 40.56 7.85 10.41
C ILE A 12 41.92 7.52 10.98
N SER A 13 42.99 7.84 10.26
CA SER A 13 44.36 7.62 10.72
C SER A 13 44.69 8.34 12.04
N ASP A 14 44.20 9.59 12.20
CA ASP A 14 44.42 10.37 13.43
C ASP A 14 43.55 9.85 14.60
N LEU A 15 42.36 9.35 14.34
CA LEU A 15 41.52 8.68 15.35
C LEU A 15 42.12 7.37 15.87
N ILE A 16 42.82 6.59 15.02
CA ILE A 16 43.48 5.33 15.41
C ILE A 16 44.64 5.55 16.36
N LYS A 17 45.32 6.68 16.31
CA LYS A 17 46.53 6.96 17.10
C LYS A 17 46.26 7.09 18.61
N THR A 18 45.04 7.44 19.03
CA THR A 18 44.68 7.63 20.44
C THR A 18 43.69 6.59 20.94
N ALA A 19 43.77 6.19 22.23
CA ALA A 19 42.81 5.26 22.83
C ALA A 19 41.37 5.79 22.79
N ALA A 20 41.20 7.09 23.09
CA ALA A 20 39.91 7.76 22.99
C ALA A 20 39.41 7.83 21.54
N GLY A 21 40.29 8.01 20.57
CA GLY A 21 39.92 8.01 19.14
C GLY A 21 39.51 6.63 18.67
N ARG A 22 40.17 5.56 19.10
CA ARG A 22 39.77 4.17 18.80
C ARG A 22 38.40 3.82 19.37
N ALA A 23 38.11 4.24 20.60
CA ALA A 23 36.79 4.06 21.20
C ALA A 23 35.70 4.80 20.41
N LYS A 24 35.99 6.02 19.95
CA LYS A 24 35.05 6.80 19.07
C LYS A 24 34.87 6.15 17.71
N LEU A 25 35.93 5.61 17.12
CA LEU A 25 35.87 4.89 15.85
C LEU A 25 35.05 3.60 16.00
N ALA A 26 35.27 2.82 17.06
CA ALA A 26 34.48 1.64 17.37
C ALA A 26 33.01 1.96 17.57
N ALA A 27 32.70 3.03 18.29
CA ALA A 27 31.31 3.50 18.46
C ALA A 27 30.65 3.93 17.14
N SER A 28 31.45 4.52 16.21
CA SER A 28 30.93 4.90 14.87
C SER A 28 30.75 3.71 13.92
N MET A 29 31.41 2.58 14.19
CA MET A 29 31.28 1.34 13.41
C MET A 29 30.14 0.44 13.90
N VAL A 30 29.48 0.76 15.02
CA VAL A 30 28.32 0.02 15.50
C VAL A 30 27.16 0.30 14.56
N GLN A 31 26.92 -0.63 13.66
CA GLN A 31 25.74 -0.57 12.81
C GLN A 31 24.49 -0.87 13.64
N PRO A 32 23.40 -0.12 13.46
CA PRO A 32 22.17 -0.40 14.15
C PRO A 32 21.65 -1.79 13.75
N LEU A 33 21.27 -2.60 14.74
CA LEU A 33 20.65 -3.89 14.50
C LEU A 33 19.26 -3.67 13.89
N ARG A 34 19.05 -4.23 12.72
CA ARG A 34 17.74 -4.18 12.05
C ARG A 34 16.95 -5.43 12.40
N PHE A 35 15.91 -5.30 13.18
CA PHE A 35 15.03 -6.40 13.57
C PHE A 35 14.01 -6.76 12.49
N ARG A 36 13.71 -5.84 11.57
CA ARG A 36 12.78 -6.05 10.45
C ARG A 36 13.24 -5.26 9.21
N ARG A 37 12.76 -5.70 8.07
CA ARG A 37 12.91 -4.91 6.84
C ARG A 37 12.06 -3.65 6.91
N ASP A 38 12.52 -2.61 6.23
CA ASP A 38 11.72 -1.41 6.02
C ASP A 38 10.47 -1.78 5.24
N TYR A 39 9.37 -1.12 5.57
CA TYR A 39 8.09 -1.38 4.92
C TYR A 39 8.11 -0.79 3.49
N THR A 40 7.51 -1.51 2.55
CA THR A 40 7.28 -1.01 1.20
C THR A 40 5.78 -0.97 0.98
N SER A 41 5.25 0.22 0.72
CA SER A 41 3.83 0.44 0.48
C SER A 41 3.33 -0.32 -0.74
N ILE A 42 2.14 -0.89 -0.62
CA ILE A 42 1.40 -1.52 -1.71
C ILE A 42 0.02 -0.89 -1.93
N GLY A 43 -0.47 -0.09 -0.98
CA GLY A 43 -1.80 0.52 -1.01
C GLY A 43 -2.00 1.44 -2.18
N ARG A 44 -1.03 2.31 -2.46
CA ARG A 44 -1.06 3.20 -3.63
C ARG A 44 -1.12 2.48 -4.99
N LYS A 45 -0.81 1.19 -5.02
CA LYS A 45 -0.99 0.39 -6.24
C LYS A 45 -2.44 -0.01 -6.46
N THR A 46 -3.26 0.00 -5.42
CA THR A 46 -4.67 -0.43 -5.48
C THR A 46 -5.57 0.62 -6.11
N PHE A 47 -5.28 1.89 -5.85
CA PHE A 47 -6.07 3.04 -6.27
C PHE A 47 -5.31 3.92 -7.24
N LEU A 48 -6.04 4.74 -8.01
CA LEU A 48 -5.44 5.79 -8.82
C LEU A 48 -5.03 6.95 -7.90
N VAL A 49 -3.73 7.27 -7.88
CA VAL A 49 -3.20 8.40 -7.12
C VAL A 49 -3.33 9.67 -7.94
N GLU A 50 -3.95 10.70 -7.37
CA GLU A 50 -4.20 11.96 -8.03
C GLU A 50 -3.77 13.14 -7.14
N ALA A 51 -2.96 14.06 -7.68
CA ALA A 51 -2.58 15.26 -6.96
C ALA A 51 -3.76 16.24 -6.89
N LEU A 52 -4.12 16.65 -5.68
CA LEU A 52 -5.20 17.60 -5.45
C LEU A 52 -4.61 19.01 -5.30
N PRO A 53 -5.00 19.98 -6.15
CA PRO A 53 -4.55 21.37 -6.02
C PRO A 53 -4.95 22.00 -4.68
N ASP A 54 -4.16 22.93 -4.19
CA ASP A 54 -4.45 23.66 -2.96
C ASP A 54 -5.82 24.35 -3.02
N GLY A 55 -6.61 24.15 -1.96
CA GLY A 55 -7.97 24.69 -1.86
C GLY A 55 -9.04 23.90 -2.61
N ALA A 56 -8.68 22.92 -3.44
CA ALA A 56 -9.66 22.06 -4.10
C ALA A 56 -10.28 21.07 -3.11
N LEU A 57 -11.57 20.81 -3.31
CA LEU A 57 -12.26 19.75 -2.57
C LEU A 57 -12.21 18.44 -3.38
N PRO A 58 -12.00 17.29 -2.75
CA PRO A 58 -12.00 15.99 -3.41
C PRO A 58 -13.43 15.53 -3.71
N ILE A 59 -14.06 16.20 -4.64
CA ILE A 59 -15.44 15.94 -5.09
C ILE A 59 -15.37 15.35 -6.49
N TYR A 60 -15.94 14.18 -6.66
CA TYR A 60 -15.96 13.47 -7.92
C TYR A 60 -17.38 13.20 -8.37
N ASP A 61 -17.66 13.43 -9.64
CA ASP A 61 -18.94 13.07 -10.22
C ASP A 61 -18.87 11.61 -10.69
N LYS A 62 -19.87 10.80 -10.34
CA LYS A 62 -20.01 9.45 -10.89
C LYS A 62 -20.53 9.52 -12.32
N ASP A 63 -20.04 8.62 -13.15
CA ASP A 63 -20.53 8.51 -14.53
C ASP A 63 -22.04 8.24 -14.55
N PRO A 64 -22.78 8.93 -15.43
CA PRO A 64 -24.21 8.68 -15.61
C PRO A 64 -24.40 7.31 -16.28
N LYS A 65 -25.46 6.61 -15.89
CA LYS A 65 -25.81 5.34 -16.54
C LYS A 65 -26.35 5.64 -17.93
N ALA A 66 -25.77 5.02 -18.93
CA ALA A 66 -26.30 5.03 -20.29
C ALA A 66 -27.04 3.71 -20.56
N THR A 67 -28.32 3.78 -20.87
CA THR A 67 -29.11 2.59 -21.22
C THR A 67 -29.42 2.64 -22.71
N ALA A 68 -29.04 1.59 -23.43
CA ALA A 68 -29.38 1.44 -24.82
C ALA A 68 -30.72 0.72 -24.97
N TYR A 69 -31.57 1.23 -25.87
CA TYR A 69 -32.86 0.62 -26.18
C TYR A 69 -32.89 0.24 -27.65
N VAL A 70 -33.50 -0.89 -27.95
CA VAL A 70 -33.87 -1.24 -29.32
C VAL A 70 -35.19 -0.54 -29.65
N VAL A 71 -35.13 0.39 -30.59
CA VAL A 71 -36.33 1.13 -31.04
C VAL A 71 -36.78 0.53 -32.36
N GLY A 72 -38.06 0.13 -32.48
CA GLY A 72 -38.67 -0.33 -33.73
C GLY A 72 -38.87 0.83 -34.73
N GLU A 73 -39.18 0.49 -35.99
CA GLU A 73 -39.32 1.49 -37.06
C GLU A 73 -40.34 2.59 -36.78
N GLU A 74 -41.35 2.32 -35.93
CA GLU A 74 -42.37 3.28 -35.51
C GLU A 74 -42.29 3.64 -34.02
N GLY A 75 -41.19 3.28 -33.35
CA GLY A 75 -40.98 3.49 -31.91
C GLY A 75 -40.55 4.90 -31.57
N GLU A 76 -41.08 5.45 -30.47
CA GLU A 76 -40.59 6.70 -29.89
C GLU A 76 -39.25 6.51 -29.18
N ASN A 77 -38.37 7.51 -29.29
CA ASN A 77 -37.09 7.51 -28.62
C ASN A 77 -37.27 7.75 -27.12
N ILE A 78 -36.77 6.85 -26.27
CA ILE A 78 -36.86 6.94 -24.82
C ILE A 78 -35.75 7.85 -24.31
N LEU A 79 -36.16 9.02 -23.75
CA LEU A 79 -35.25 9.97 -23.13
C LEU A 79 -35.04 9.60 -21.65
N ALA A 80 -33.89 9.07 -21.30
CA ALA A 80 -33.49 8.84 -19.92
C ALA A 80 -32.60 9.98 -19.43
N ILE A 81 -33.15 10.90 -18.62
CA ILE A 81 -32.37 11.97 -17.98
C ILE A 81 -31.77 11.41 -16.69
N GLN A 82 -30.49 11.26 -16.65
CA GLN A 82 -29.79 10.81 -15.45
C GLN A 82 -29.07 11.99 -14.78
N LYS A 83 -29.25 12.11 -13.46
CA LYS A 83 -28.51 13.09 -12.67
C LYS A 83 -27.24 12.42 -12.13
N PRO A 84 -26.05 12.94 -12.44
CA PRO A 84 -24.81 12.40 -11.90
C PRO A 84 -24.82 12.54 -10.37
N LYS A 85 -24.40 11.48 -9.69
CA LYS A 85 -24.21 11.49 -8.23
C LYS A 85 -22.79 11.97 -7.93
N ARG A 86 -22.64 12.74 -6.85
CA ARG A 86 -21.34 13.21 -6.37
C ARG A 86 -20.87 12.37 -5.20
N VAL A 87 -19.58 12.08 -5.20
CA VAL A 87 -18.89 11.39 -4.12
C VAL A 87 -17.82 12.32 -3.58
N ILE A 88 -17.74 12.45 -2.26
CA ILE A 88 -16.73 13.25 -1.57
C ILE A 88 -15.82 12.28 -0.81
N PHE A 89 -14.53 12.36 -1.05
CA PHE A 89 -13.54 11.58 -0.30
C PHE A 89 -12.98 12.46 0.83
N PRO A 90 -13.19 12.09 2.11
CA PRO A 90 -12.65 12.88 3.20
C PRO A 90 -11.12 12.82 3.19
N LEU A 91 -10.49 13.99 3.40
CA LEU A 91 -9.05 14.10 3.59
C LEU A 91 -8.72 13.90 5.07
N PHE A 92 -7.62 13.23 5.33
CA PHE A 92 -7.05 13.05 6.66
C PHE A 92 -5.52 13.17 6.61
N GLU A 93 -4.93 13.46 7.75
CA GLU A 93 -3.49 13.59 7.90
C GLU A 93 -2.92 12.39 8.63
N ILE A 94 -1.83 11.83 8.10
CA ILE A 94 -1.02 10.82 8.77
C ILE A 94 0.30 11.49 9.13
N ALA A 95 0.67 11.46 10.40
CA ALA A 95 1.89 12.09 10.88
C ALA A 95 2.69 11.19 11.81
N SER A 96 4.01 11.37 11.79
CA SER A 96 4.95 10.73 12.72
C SER A 96 6.01 11.75 13.14
N ASN A 97 6.20 11.90 14.45
CA ASN A 97 7.09 12.90 15.03
C ASN A 97 8.22 12.21 15.83
N PRO A 98 9.27 11.67 15.17
CA PRO A 98 10.39 11.09 15.89
C PRO A 98 11.25 12.19 16.55
N GLU A 99 11.58 12.01 17.83
CA GLU A 99 12.46 12.88 18.59
C GLU A 99 13.69 12.09 19.08
N ILE A 100 14.86 12.74 18.99
CA ILE A 100 16.13 12.15 19.39
C ILE A 100 16.83 13.06 20.39
N PRO A 101 17.23 12.58 21.58
CA PRO A 101 17.96 13.39 22.56
C PRO A 101 19.30 13.92 22.00
N LEU A 102 19.60 15.18 22.24
CA LEU A 102 20.82 15.85 21.80
C LEU A 102 22.10 15.15 22.32
N THR A 103 22.02 14.48 23.46
CA THR A 103 23.14 13.70 24.01
C THR A 103 23.54 12.57 23.08
N GLN A 104 22.58 11.85 22.48
CA GLN A 104 22.85 10.78 21.54
C GLN A 104 23.43 11.29 20.22
N VAL A 105 22.97 12.46 19.77
CA VAL A 105 23.51 13.10 18.56
C VAL A 105 24.97 13.56 18.78
N LYS A 106 25.28 14.13 19.96
CA LYS A 106 26.64 14.56 20.31
C LYS A 106 27.64 13.37 20.42
N GLU A 107 27.15 12.19 20.75
CA GLU A 107 27.93 10.96 20.72
C GLU A 107 28.26 10.46 19.30
N ARG A 108 27.97 11.27 18.27
CA ARG A 108 28.21 11.01 16.84
C ARG A 108 27.47 9.81 16.24
N ARG A 109 26.26 9.58 16.70
CA ARG A 109 25.37 8.60 16.11
C ARG A 109 24.53 9.24 15.00
N PHE A 110 25.18 9.82 13.98
CA PHE A 110 24.49 10.45 12.85
C PHE A 110 23.55 9.51 12.10
N ASP A 111 23.89 8.24 12.04
CA ASP A 111 23.05 7.20 11.43
C ASP A 111 21.70 7.02 12.13
N LEU A 112 21.58 7.44 13.42
CA LEU A 112 20.32 7.36 14.14
C LEU A 112 19.27 8.33 13.63
N ILE A 113 19.68 9.55 13.22
CA ILE A 113 18.76 10.57 12.70
C ILE A 113 18.18 10.10 11.37
N GLU A 114 19.04 9.72 10.42
CA GLU A 114 18.62 9.20 9.12
C GLU A 114 17.74 7.96 9.28
N ARG A 115 18.16 7.05 10.15
CA ARG A 115 17.40 5.82 10.42
C ARG A 115 16.05 6.09 11.08
N ALA A 116 15.96 7.07 11.99
CA ALA A 116 14.68 7.46 12.60
C ALA A 116 13.72 8.04 11.57
N GLN A 117 14.22 8.87 10.64
CA GLN A 117 13.42 9.39 9.53
C GLN A 117 12.93 8.29 8.60
N ASP A 118 13.80 7.34 8.22
CA ASP A 118 13.44 6.22 7.36
C ASP A 118 12.39 5.30 8.02
N LEU A 119 12.54 5.04 9.32
CA LEU A 119 11.56 4.28 10.08
C LEU A 119 10.22 5.01 10.16
N ALA A 120 10.23 6.32 10.43
CA ALA A 120 9.01 7.11 10.50
C ALA A 120 8.29 7.13 9.14
N LYS A 121 9.02 7.33 8.03
CA LYS A 121 8.44 7.23 6.68
C LYS A 121 7.84 5.86 6.41
N SER A 122 8.55 4.77 6.78
CA SER A 122 8.04 3.42 6.57
C SER A 122 6.81 3.08 7.43
N GLU A 123 6.67 3.67 8.61
CA GLU A 123 5.49 3.50 9.45
C GLU A 123 4.30 4.34 8.94
N ILE A 124 4.52 5.54 8.40
CA ILE A 124 3.48 6.32 7.72
C ILE A 124 2.93 5.52 6.54
N GLN A 125 3.81 5.00 5.68
CA GLN A 125 3.39 4.16 4.56
C GLN A 125 2.64 2.89 5.02
N ALA A 126 3.05 2.31 6.14
CA ALA A 126 2.37 1.14 6.69
C ALA A 126 0.98 1.51 7.25
N GLU A 127 0.82 2.70 7.83
CA GLU A 127 -0.47 3.20 8.30
C GLU A 127 -1.40 3.54 7.13
N GLU A 128 -0.87 4.21 6.08
CA GLU A 128 -1.60 4.44 4.83
C GLU A 128 -2.16 3.14 4.26
N ASP A 129 -1.31 2.10 4.14
CA ASP A 129 -1.77 0.79 3.66
C ASP A 129 -2.82 0.16 4.60
N GLY A 130 -2.68 0.35 5.91
CA GLY A 130 -3.68 -0.09 6.87
C GLY A 130 -5.05 0.52 6.59
N ARG A 131 -5.09 1.84 6.34
CA ARG A 131 -6.33 2.55 5.99
C ARG A 131 -6.92 2.11 4.66
N VAL A 132 -6.05 1.82 3.68
CA VAL A 132 -6.48 1.25 2.40
C VAL A 132 -7.24 -0.06 2.62
N PHE A 133 -6.67 -0.99 3.41
CA PHE A 133 -7.33 -2.28 3.67
C PHE A 133 -8.58 -2.16 4.55
N GLU A 134 -8.63 -1.22 5.49
CA GLU A 134 -9.85 -0.92 6.24
C GLU A 134 -11.00 -0.47 5.32
N ILE A 135 -10.69 0.38 4.33
CA ILE A 135 -11.68 0.82 3.34
C ILE A 135 -12.08 -0.34 2.43
N MET A 136 -11.14 -1.17 2.00
CA MET A 136 -11.46 -2.37 1.21
C MET A 136 -12.36 -3.33 1.98
N ASP A 137 -12.12 -3.52 3.28
CA ASP A 137 -12.99 -4.32 4.14
C ASP A 137 -14.41 -3.72 4.26
N ALA A 138 -14.50 -2.40 4.39
CA ALA A 138 -15.77 -1.72 4.53
C ALA A 138 -16.65 -1.77 3.27
N ILE A 139 -16.02 -1.82 2.08
CA ILE A 139 -16.73 -1.89 0.80
C ILE A 139 -16.93 -3.33 0.29
N ALA A 140 -16.22 -4.30 0.86
CA ALA A 140 -16.40 -5.71 0.50
C ALA A 140 -17.84 -6.14 0.81
N GLY A 141 -18.52 -6.74 -0.15
CA GLY A 141 -19.93 -7.10 -0.03
C GLY A 141 -20.92 -5.91 -0.11
N ALA A 142 -20.45 -4.67 -0.27
CA ALA A 142 -21.32 -3.52 -0.45
C ALA A 142 -22.05 -3.57 -1.81
N ALA A 143 -23.29 -3.08 -1.82
CA ALA A 143 -24.06 -2.98 -3.05
C ALA A 143 -23.54 -1.84 -3.93
N THR A 144 -23.47 -2.09 -5.23
CA THR A 144 -23.30 -1.03 -6.24
C THR A 144 -24.57 -0.19 -6.32
N ASP A 145 -24.51 0.92 -7.06
CA ASP A 145 -25.70 1.75 -7.34
C ASP A 145 -26.81 0.99 -8.07
N ASP A 146 -26.48 -0.15 -8.71
CA ASP A 146 -27.43 -1.05 -9.38
C ASP A 146 -27.97 -2.16 -8.46
N GLY A 147 -27.58 -2.16 -7.18
CA GLY A 147 -27.95 -3.20 -6.22
C GLY A 147 -27.21 -4.53 -6.41
N ILE A 148 -26.16 -4.55 -7.24
CA ILE A 148 -25.35 -5.74 -7.45
C ILE A 148 -24.28 -5.78 -6.36
N THR A 149 -24.08 -6.94 -5.75
CA THR A 149 -23.07 -7.17 -4.71
C THR A 149 -22.15 -8.29 -5.13
N ASN A 150 -20.86 -8.15 -4.78
CA ASN A 150 -19.94 -9.28 -4.75
C ASN A 150 -19.95 -9.82 -3.32
N PRO A 151 -20.63 -10.95 -3.06
CA PRO A 151 -20.67 -11.51 -1.71
C PRO A 151 -19.27 -12.00 -1.32
N ASP A 152 -19.01 -12.01 -0.02
CA ASP A 152 -17.82 -12.67 0.48
C ASP A 152 -17.81 -14.14 0.12
N ILE A 153 -16.67 -14.64 -0.34
CA ILE A 153 -16.51 -16.06 -0.66
C ILE A 153 -15.91 -16.76 0.56
N PRO A 154 -16.70 -17.56 1.31
CA PRO A 154 -16.18 -18.31 2.44
C PRO A 154 -15.32 -19.47 1.94
N VAL A 155 -14.11 -19.58 2.48
CA VAL A 155 -13.13 -20.61 2.10
C VAL A 155 -12.76 -21.42 3.33
N VAL A 156 -12.84 -22.74 3.21
CA VAL A 156 -12.21 -23.63 4.19
C VAL A 156 -10.76 -23.84 3.76
N ALA A 157 -9.83 -23.53 4.64
CA ALA A 157 -8.41 -23.67 4.33
C ALA A 157 -8.05 -25.11 3.88
N PRO A 158 -7.09 -25.29 2.95
CA PRO A 158 -6.26 -24.28 2.28
C PRO A 158 -6.95 -23.60 1.08
N ILE A 159 -6.46 -22.43 0.70
CA ILE A 159 -6.92 -21.72 -0.50
C ILE A 159 -6.59 -22.58 -1.73
N THR A 160 -7.61 -22.92 -2.49
CA THR A 160 -7.48 -23.72 -3.73
C THR A 160 -7.53 -22.82 -4.97
N PRO A 161 -6.99 -23.27 -6.11
CA PRO A 161 -7.08 -22.52 -7.36
C PRO A 161 -8.52 -22.28 -7.82
N SER A 162 -9.44 -23.24 -7.59
CA SER A 162 -10.84 -23.08 -7.96
C SER A 162 -11.49 -21.91 -7.24
N VAL A 163 -11.29 -21.80 -5.92
CA VAL A 163 -11.85 -20.69 -5.13
C VAL A 163 -11.27 -19.33 -5.55
N LEU A 164 -9.99 -19.31 -5.90
CA LEU A 164 -9.39 -18.08 -6.44
C LEU A 164 -9.98 -17.73 -7.82
N ALA A 165 -10.24 -18.73 -8.67
CA ALA A 165 -10.91 -18.51 -9.95
C ALA A 165 -12.34 -17.97 -9.78
N ASP A 166 -13.08 -18.42 -8.75
CA ASP A 166 -14.40 -17.88 -8.42
C ASP A 166 -14.33 -16.40 -8.05
N SER A 167 -13.27 -15.98 -7.32
CA SER A 167 -13.07 -14.54 -7.01
C SER A 167 -12.75 -13.68 -8.25
N TYR A 168 -12.11 -14.27 -9.25
CA TYR A 168 -11.90 -13.59 -10.53
C TYR A 168 -13.22 -13.46 -11.29
N ALA A 169 -14.00 -14.54 -11.37
CA ALA A 169 -15.30 -14.55 -12.03
C ALA A 169 -16.27 -13.52 -11.43
N ASP A 170 -16.21 -13.29 -10.11
CA ASP A 170 -17.02 -12.26 -9.44
C ASP A 170 -16.76 -10.85 -9.96
N ILE A 171 -15.52 -10.54 -10.34
CA ILE A 171 -15.15 -9.23 -10.90
C ILE A 171 -15.43 -9.20 -12.40
N GLU A 172 -15.04 -10.27 -13.13
CA GLU A 172 -15.16 -10.36 -14.58
C GLU A 172 -16.61 -10.34 -15.07
N ARG A 173 -17.57 -10.85 -14.27
CA ARG A 173 -19.02 -10.75 -14.58
C ARG A 173 -19.54 -9.31 -14.70
N HIS A 174 -18.76 -8.32 -14.23
CA HIS A 174 -19.09 -6.89 -14.32
C HIS A 174 -18.33 -6.19 -15.45
N ASP A 175 -17.78 -6.94 -16.40
CA ASP A 175 -16.92 -6.43 -17.49
C ASP A 175 -15.67 -5.71 -16.98
N LEU A 176 -15.20 -6.07 -15.79
CA LEU A 176 -13.98 -5.54 -15.18
C LEU A 176 -12.86 -6.59 -15.26
N ARG A 177 -11.64 -6.12 -15.50
CA ARG A 177 -10.46 -6.99 -15.54
C ARG A 177 -9.80 -7.04 -14.17
N VAL A 178 -9.46 -8.25 -13.71
CA VAL A 178 -8.67 -8.44 -12.50
C VAL A 178 -7.22 -8.02 -12.76
N ALA A 179 -6.71 -7.12 -11.94
CA ALA A 179 -5.34 -6.60 -12.06
C ALA A 179 -4.44 -7.00 -10.90
N LYS A 180 -4.99 -7.11 -9.68
CA LYS A 180 -4.18 -7.33 -8.48
C LYS A 180 -4.88 -8.26 -7.50
N VAL A 181 -4.04 -9.03 -6.78
CA VAL A 181 -4.46 -9.89 -5.67
C VAL A 181 -3.61 -9.53 -4.45
N PHE A 182 -4.26 -9.20 -3.34
CA PHE A 182 -3.60 -8.87 -2.08
C PHE A 182 -3.79 -9.99 -1.08
N ALA A 183 -2.69 -10.43 -0.48
CA ALA A 183 -2.70 -11.52 0.49
C ALA A 183 -1.80 -11.21 1.69
N ASN A 184 -2.18 -11.71 2.86
CA ASN A 184 -1.26 -11.80 3.98
C ASN A 184 -0.24 -12.92 3.75
N ALA A 185 0.94 -12.82 4.34
CA ALA A 185 1.98 -13.84 4.21
C ALA A 185 1.51 -15.25 4.66
N LYS A 186 0.59 -15.30 5.64
CA LYS A 186 -0.01 -16.55 6.13
C LYS A 186 -0.89 -17.19 5.07
N ASP A 187 -1.75 -16.43 4.44
CA ASP A 187 -2.70 -16.89 3.43
C ASP A 187 -1.98 -17.20 2.10
N TYR A 188 -0.97 -16.40 1.77
CA TYR A 188 -0.09 -16.67 0.64
C TYR A 188 0.69 -17.98 0.78
N SER A 189 0.90 -18.47 2.01
CA SER A 189 1.56 -19.78 2.22
C SER A 189 0.81 -20.95 1.59
N ASP A 190 -0.52 -20.85 1.44
CA ASP A 190 -1.33 -21.89 0.79
C ASP A 190 -1.09 -21.89 -0.72
N ILE A 191 -0.96 -20.71 -1.34
CA ILE A 191 -0.59 -20.57 -2.77
C ILE A 191 0.79 -21.18 -3.04
N ARG A 192 1.73 -21.01 -2.11
CA ARG A 192 3.07 -21.62 -2.23
C ARG A 192 3.07 -23.15 -2.20
N LYS A 193 2.03 -23.75 -1.63
CA LYS A 193 1.89 -25.22 -1.54
C LYS A 193 1.27 -25.83 -2.80
N TRP A 194 0.80 -25.02 -3.75
CA TRP A 194 0.24 -25.53 -5.00
C TRP A 194 1.27 -26.33 -5.77
N GLY A 195 0.87 -27.53 -6.18
CA GLY A 195 1.71 -28.50 -6.86
C GLY A 195 1.75 -28.31 -8.39
N ARG A 196 2.33 -29.32 -9.04
CA ARG A 196 2.46 -29.37 -10.50
C ARG A 196 1.11 -29.57 -11.21
N ASP A 197 0.10 -29.96 -10.48
CA ASP A 197 -1.25 -30.12 -11.04
C ASP A 197 -1.91 -28.78 -11.37
N VAL A 198 -1.37 -27.69 -10.80
CA VAL A 198 -1.92 -26.33 -10.91
C VAL A 198 -0.97 -25.38 -11.61
N LEU A 199 0.33 -25.49 -11.30
CA LEU A 199 1.37 -24.62 -11.83
C LEU A 199 2.20 -25.38 -12.86
N ASP A 200 2.50 -24.72 -13.97
CA ASP A 200 3.44 -25.25 -14.95
C ASP A 200 4.86 -25.32 -14.35
N ILE A 201 5.73 -26.10 -14.99
CA ILE A 201 7.09 -26.37 -14.47
C ILE A 201 7.90 -25.09 -14.30
N GLU A 202 7.75 -24.15 -15.21
CA GLU A 202 8.53 -22.91 -15.21
C GLU A 202 8.08 -21.96 -14.08
N THR A 203 6.78 -21.82 -13.90
CA THR A 203 6.17 -21.04 -12.79
C THR A 203 6.52 -21.65 -11.44
N GLN A 204 6.44 -22.98 -11.32
CA GLN A 204 6.83 -23.67 -10.09
C GLN A 204 8.32 -23.51 -9.78
N GLN A 205 9.20 -23.61 -10.77
CA GLN A 205 10.63 -23.36 -10.56
C GLN A 205 10.91 -21.94 -10.11
N THR A 206 10.19 -20.96 -10.66
CA THR A 206 10.30 -19.55 -10.27
C THR A 206 9.83 -19.38 -8.83
N LEU A 207 8.71 -19.99 -8.45
CA LEU A 207 8.19 -19.96 -7.09
C LEU A 207 9.17 -20.60 -6.09
N LEU A 208 9.78 -21.73 -6.44
CA LEU A 208 10.77 -22.42 -5.61
C LEU A 208 12.08 -21.63 -5.46
N LYS A 209 12.52 -20.94 -6.51
CA LYS A 209 13.76 -20.14 -6.48
C LYS A 209 13.58 -18.81 -5.76
N THR A 210 12.48 -18.11 -6.01
CA THR A 210 12.24 -16.74 -5.50
C THR A 210 11.37 -16.72 -4.25
N GLY A 211 10.58 -17.76 -4.00
CA GLY A 211 9.56 -17.80 -2.96
C GLY A 211 8.36 -16.89 -3.22
N LEU A 212 8.30 -16.27 -4.40
CA LEU A 212 7.24 -15.35 -4.80
C LEU A 212 6.68 -15.71 -6.16
N LEU A 213 5.37 -15.82 -6.23
CA LEU A 213 4.62 -15.84 -7.48
C LEU A 213 4.18 -14.41 -7.76
N ALA A 214 4.79 -13.78 -8.77
CA ALA A 214 4.55 -12.38 -9.06
C ALA A 214 3.22 -12.16 -9.79
N TYR A 215 2.86 -13.07 -10.67
CA TYR A 215 1.66 -13.01 -11.50
C TYR A 215 0.94 -14.35 -11.53
N LEU A 216 -0.38 -14.30 -11.51
CA LEU A 216 -1.24 -15.45 -11.70
C LEU A 216 -2.46 -15.05 -12.54
N TRP A 217 -2.70 -15.75 -13.66
CA TRP A 217 -3.80 -15.46 -14.62
C TRP A 217 -3.90 -13.98 -15.03
N GLY A 218 -2.74 -13.33 -15.20
CA GLY A 218 -2.65 -11.92 -15.61
C GLY A 218 -2.71 -10.90 -14.48
N ALA A 219 -3.06 -11.29 -13.27
CA ALA A 219 -3.07 -10.40 -12.11
C ALA A 219 -1.78 -10.48 -11.30
N GLN A 220 -1.33 -9.34 -10.78
CA GLN A 220 -0.17 -9.25 -9.90
C GLN A 220 -0.54 -9.65 -8.47
N ILE A 221 0.22 -10.58 -7.88
CA ILE A 221 0.06 -10.95 -6.47
C ILE A 221 0.97 -10.09 -5.61
N LEU A 222 0.37 -9.40 -4.64
CA LEU A 222 1.04 -8.52 -3.69
C LEU A 222 0.86 -9.05 -2.26
N VAL A 223 1.98 -9.27 -1.57
CA VAL A 223 1.97 -9.80 -0.21
C VAL A 223 2.39 -8.73 0.76
N SER A 224 1.55 -8.44 1.77
CA SER A 224 1.85 -7.46 2.80
C SER A 224 1.39 -7.93 4.17
N ARG A 225 2.11 -7.47 5.21
CA ARG A 225 1.74 -7.69 6.61
C ARG A 225 0.49 -6.91 7.04
N ARG A 226 0.14 -5.86 6.29
CA ARG A 226 -1.00 -5.00 6.59
C ARG A 226 -2.32 -5.55 6.05
N VAL A 227 -2.25 -6.48 5.11
CA VAL A 227 -3.45 -7.23 4.69
C VAL A 227 -3.97 -8.00 5.91
N PRO A 228 -5.26 -7.89 6.26
CA PRO A 228 -5.85 -8.65 7.35
C PRO A 228 -5.63 -10.16 7.17
N VAL A 229 -5.30 -10.84 8.26
CA VAL A 229 -5.10 -12.30 8.25
C VAL A 229 -6.42 -12.98 7.95
N ASN A 230 -6.36 -14.06 7.18
CA ASN A 230 -7.52 -14.82 6.71
C ASN A 230 -8.38 -14.09 5.67
N HIS A 231 -7.91 -12.95 5.15
CA HIS A 231 -8.54 -12.25 4.04
C HIS A 231 -7.62 -12.22 2.83
N LEU A 232 -8.19 -12.45 1.66
CA LEU A 232 -7.54 -12.25 0.38
C LEU A 232 -8.44 -11.38 -0.48
N TYR A 233 -7.88 -10.33 -1.05
CA TYR A 233 -8.62 -9.37 -1.87
C TYR A 233 -8.18 -9.49 -3.31
N THR A 234 -9.15 -9.64 -4.20
CA THR A 234 -8.97 -9.58 -5.63
C THR A 234 -9.55 -8.26 -6.12
N CYS A 235 -8.77 -7.46 -6.85
CA CYS A 235 -9.15 -6.10 -7.27
C CYS A 235 -9.00 -5.93 -8.78
N CYS A 236 -9.89 -5.12 -9.35
CA CYS A 236 -9.79 -4.66 -10.72
C CYS A 236 -8.68 -3.62 -10.91
N GLU A 237 -8.60 -3.02 -12.09
CA GLU A 237 -7.67 -1.93 -12.38
C GLU A 237 -7.95 -0.71 -11.48
N ALA A 238 -6.88 -0.03 -11.08
CA ALA A 238 -6.94 1.08 -10.12
C ALA A 238 -7.88 2.22 -10.55
N GLU A 239 -7.92 2.52 -11.85
CA GLU A 239 -8.76 3.58 -12.41
C GLU A 239 -10.26 3.28 -12.26
N MET A 240 -10.64 2.00 -12.31
CA MET A 240 -12.03 1.54 -12.23
C MET A 240 -12.45 1.25 -10.78
N PHE A 241 -11.51 1.17 -9.85
CA PHE A 241 -11.78 0.81 -8.46
C PHE A 241 -11.97 2.04 -7.56
N GLY A 242 -11.00 2.96 -7.54
CA GLY A 242 -11.05 4.09 -6.64
C GLY A 242 -9.90 5.07 -6.81
N ARG A 243 -9.86 6.12 -5.97
CA ARG A 243 -8.87 7.18 -6.05
C ARG A 243 -8.28 7.52 -4.69
N ILE A 244 -7.02 7.96 -4.72
CA ILE A 244 -6.31 8.55 -3.59
C ILE A 244 -6.00 10.02 -3.96
N PRO A 245 -6.86 10.99 -3.62
CA PRO A 245 -6.51 12.39 -3.74
C PRO A 245 -5.42 12.73 -2.72
N VAL A 246 -4.29 13.23 -3.20
CA VAL A 246 -3.15 13.64 -2.38
C VAL A 246 -3.06 15.16 -2.38
N ARG A 247 -3.28 15.80 -1.23
CA ARG A 247 -3.13 17.25 -1.09
C ARG A 247 -1.70 17.61 -0.76
N THR A 248 -1.09 16.90 0.17
CA THR A 248 0.30 17.10 0.56
C THR A 248 1.00 15.76 0.55
N GLU A 249 1.99 15.64 -0.33
CA GLU A 249 2.89 14.49 -0.34
C GLU A 249 3.73 14.43 0.94
N LEU A 250 4.31 13.27 1.19
CA LEU A 250 5.14 13.03 2.36
C LEU A 250 6.19 14.13 2.53
N THR A 251 5.98 14.99 3.51
CA THR A 251 6.80 16.18 3.81
C THR A 251 7.50 15.99 5.14
N VAL A 252 8.75 16.44 5.22
CA VAL A 252 9.56 16.37 6.44
C VAL A 252 9.93 17.79 6.87
N LEU A 253 9.53 18.19 8.07
CA LEU A 253 9.87 19.46 8.68
C LEU A 253 10.75 19.22 9.92
N SER A 254 11.66 20.15 10.21
CA SER A 254 12.40 20.15 11.48
C SER A 254 11.47 20.63 12.61
N ALA A 255 11.46 19.89 13.71
CA ALA A 255 10.67 20.17 14.91
C ALA A 255 11.54 20.06 16.17
N ASP A 256 12.61 20.89 16.23
CA ASP A 256 13.55 20.86 17.35
C ASP A 256 12.91 21.48 18.60
N ASP A 257 13.03 20.81 19.75
CA ASP A 257 12.67 21.37 21.05
C ASP A 257 13.91 21.71 21.89
N PRO A 258 14.29 23.00 21.95
CA PRO A 258 15.43 23.45 22.76
C PRO A 258 15.22 23.25 24.26
N LYS A 259 13.97 23.22 24.75
CA LYS A 259 13.65 23.04 26.17
C LYS A 259 13.85 21.59 26.60
N ALA A 260 13.39 20.65 25.77
CA ALA A 260 13.60 19.21 25.99
C ALA A 260 15.01 18.76 25.56
N ARG A 261 15.78 19.61 24.88
CA ARG A 261 17.09 19.28 24.30
C ARG A 261 17.00 18.08 23.34
N THR A 262 15.96 18.06 22.52
CA THR A 262 15.73 17.05 21.48
C THR A 262 15.85 17.67 20.09
N ILE A 263 16.32 16.88 19.14
CA ILE A 263 16.19 17.14 17.71
C ILE A 263 15.00 16.32 17.24
N GLY A 264 13.99 16.99 16.74
CA GLY A 264 12.76 16.38 16.27
C GLY A 264 12.53 16.58 14.79
N PHE A 265 11.71 15.72 14.21
CA PHE A 265 11.22 15.85 12.85
C PHE A 265 9.71 15.63 12.86
N SER A 266 8.97 16.48 12.16
CA SER A 266 7.56 16.26 11.88
C SER A 266 7.45 15.76 10.44
N ILE A 267 7.03 14.53 10.27
CA ILE A 267 6.85 13.88 8.99
C ILE A 267 5.38 13.63 8.83
N PHE A 268 4.78 14.20 7.81
CA PHE A 268 3.33 14.10 7.59
C PHE A 268 2.96 14.07 6.12
N GLU A 269 1.79 13.57 5.83
CA GLU A 269 1.13 13.61 4.53
C GLU A 269 -0.36 13.86 4.72
N ASN A 270 -1.00 14.52 3.74
CA ASN A 270 -2.45 14.77 3.75
C ASN A 270 -3.07 14.15 2.50
N ILE A 271 -3.84 13.08 2.72
CA ILE A 271 -4.40 12.25 1.68
C ILE A 271 -5.88 11.95 1.96
N GLY A 272 -6.61 11.59 0.92
CA GLY A 272 -7.91 10.94 1.04
C GLY A 272 -7.85 9.56 0.42
N ILE A 273 -8.72 8.66 0.83
CA ILE A 273 -8.83 7.34 0.21
C ILE A 273 -10.31 7.09 -0.03
N GLY A 274 -10.66 6.71 -1.24
CA GLY A 274 -12.04 6.41 -1.57
C GLY A 274 -12.18 5.42 -2.71
N ALA A 275 -13.03 4.42 -2.52
CA ALA A 275 -13.44 3.52 -3.57
C ALA A 275 -14.83 3.94 -4.06
N HIS A 276 -15.00 3.99 -5.37
CA HIS A 276 -16.26 4.38 -6.01
C HIS A 276 -16.98 3.20 -6.67
N ASN A 277 -16.30 2.09 -6.88
CA ASN A 277 -16.85 0.91 -7.54
C ASN A 277 -16.67 -0.38 -6.71
N PRO A 278 -17.65 -0.75 -5.87
CA PRO A 278 -17.59 -1.99 -5.10
C PRO A 278 -17.55 -3.27 -5.95
N ALA A 279 -18.09 -3.23 -7.20
CA ALA A 279 -18.05 -4.38 -8.11
C ALA A 279 -16.61 -4.78 -8.53
N GLY A 280 -15.66 -3.86 -8.38
CA GLY A 280 -14.24 -4.10 -8.68
C GLY A 280 -13.48 -4.82 -7.58
N LEU A 281 -14.14 -5.24 -6.49
CA LEU A 281 -13.55 -5.95 -5.36
C LEU A 281 -14.25 -7.28 -5.10
N SER A 282 -13.49 -8.35 -4.95
CA SER A 282 -13.98 -9.62 -4.38
C SER A 282 -13.09 -10.00 -3.19
N ARG A 283 -13.72 -10.46 -2.09
CA ARG A 283 -13.03 -10.85 -0.86
C ARG A 283 -13.23 -12.32 -0.58
N LEU A 284 -12.11 -13.04 -0.40
CA LEU A 284 -12.10 -14.40 0.16
C LEU A 284 -11.91 -14.31 1.66
N VAL A 285 -12.77 -14.98 2.42
CA VAL A 285 -12.68 -15.09 3.88
C VAL A 285 -12.33 -16.52 4.24
N VAL A 286 -11.11 -16.72 4.75
CA VAL A 286 -10.55 -18.05 5.01
C VAL A 286 -10.85 -18.47 6.44
N ALA A 287 -11.67 -19.51 6.64
CA ALA A 287 -11.87 -20.14 7.92
C ALA A 287 -10.74 -21.12 8.20
N ARG A 288 -10.00 -20.91 9.30
CA ARG A 288 -8.88 -21.76 9.75
C ARG A 288 -9.12 -22.24 11.19
#